data_8302023a0273e6b842816f4571cf12e4
#
_entry.id   8302023a0273e6b842816f4571cf12e4
#
_cell.length_a   1.000
_cell.length_b   1.000
_cell.length_c   1.000
_cell.angle_alpha   90.00
_cell.angle_beta   90.00
_cell.angle_gamma   90.00
#
_symmetry.space_group_name_H-M   'P 1'
#
loop_
_entity.id
_entity.type
_entity.pdbx_description
1 polymer ?
#
loop_
_entity_poly.entity_id
_entity_poly.type
_entity_poly.pdbx_seq_one_letter_code
_entity_poly.pdbx_strand_id
1 'polypeptide(L)'
;MRCLDRARPADAAVPCSRPARTPVRWLITLLGLVLVVAAGTGCGSGGGAAGDRQGPATATIASLDPAPIEPAPTPALPVTVHSFDGSDVTVTSADRIVAVDRSGTLAQIVYALGLGSKLVGRSTSASFPAVHDVPNVAGGNGSINIEAVAVQRPTVFLTDTTSATPTMRDQLRALGITVVYFDPNRTLDGVVPMIHAVADALGVHEQGVKLADRTGGEIGAATAAVPKHQPPLKIATVYLRSTAITMLAGPGSGADALATALGGVDAGTAAGLTEQFTTITSESMIAAAPDVLIVMSDGLESVGGVEGLEKVPGVAQTPAGRNRRVVDMSDAVLLSFGPQTGHVIQALSEAVYGTRPA
;
A
#
# COMPACT_ATOMS: atom_id res chain seq x y z
N MET A 1 36.85 -21.69 -50.71
CA MET A 1 37.65 -21.13 -51.80
C MET A 1 38.17 -19.78 -51.35
N ARG A 2 39.51 -19.74 -51.15
CA ARG A 2 40.49 -18.61 -51.15
C ARG A 2 40.09 -17.37 -50.34
N CYS A 3 40.77 -17.07 -49.19
CA CYS A 3 42.17 -16.57 -49.00
C CYS A 3 42.41 -15.26 -49.75
N LEU A 4 42.81 -14.21 -49.10
CA LEU A 4 44.15 -13.71 -48.66
C LEU A 4 43.94 -12.24 -48.27
N ASP A 5 44.36 -11.68 -47.19
CA ASP A 5 45.68 -11.55 -46.55
C ASP A 5 46.33 -10.17 -46.83
N ARG A 6 46.93 -9.65 -45.73
CA ARG A 6 48.03 -8.65 -45.67
C ARG A 6 47.63 -7.14 -45.67
N ALA A 7 48.29 -6.28 -44.92
CA ALA A 7 49.42 -6.30 -43.97
C ALA A 7 49.57 -4.92 -43.35
N ARG A 8 50.08 -4.83 -42.13
CA ARG A 8 50.76 -3.65 -41.56
C ARG A 8 52.12 -3.42 -42.23
N PRO A 9 52.80 -2.25 -42.08
CA PRO A 9 53.60 -1.89 -40.92
C PRO A 9 53.60 -0.39 -40.59
N ALA A 10 53.80 0.04 -39.35
CA ALA A 10 55.04 0.19 -38.53
C ALA A 10 55.73 1.56 -38.60
N ASP A 11 55.96 2.08 -37.40
CA ASP A 11 57.10 2.84 -36.88
C ASP A 11 57.25 4.35 -37.09
N ALA A 12 57.38 5.07 -35.98
CA ALA A 12 58.56 5.77 -35.42
C ALA A 12 58.13 6.77 -34.36
N ALA A 13 58.38 6.58 -33.10
CA ALA A 13 59.51 6.92 -32.22
C ALA A 13 59.83 8.41 -32.01
N VAL A 14 59.50 8.90 -30.81
CA VAL A 14 60.19 9.72 -29.77
C VAL A 14 61.39 10.62 -30.21
N PRO A 15 61.68 11.85 -29.61
CA PRO A 15 62.11 11.87 -28.20
C PRO A 15 61.76 13.11 -27.35
N CYS A 16 61.98 12.91 -26.04
CA CYS A 16 62.21 13.83 -24.92
C CYS A 16 62.96 15.09 -25.13
N SER A 17 62.67 16.14 -24.36
CA SER A 17 63.65 16.90 -23.58
C SER A 17 63.00 17.78 -22.51
N ARG A 18 63.42 17.57 -21.24
CA ARG A 18 63.48 18.57 -20.17
C ARG A 18 64.90 19.25 -20.22
N PRO A 19 65.12 20.46 -19.68
CA PRO A 19 65.48 20.64 -18.28
C PRO A 19 64.97 21.98 -17.65
N ALA A 20 64.68 22.06 -16.38
CA ALA A 20 65.49 22.22 -15.18
C ALA A 20 65.86 23.67 -14.76
N ARG A 21 65.49 23.96 -13.48
CA ARG A 21 66.19 24.82 -12.47
C ARG A 21 65.88 26.33 -12.36
N THR A 22 65.03 26.67 -11.33
CA THR A 22 65.33 27.31 -10.00
C THR A 22 66.03 28.66 -9.97
N PRO A 23 66.13 29.36 -8.82
CA PRO A 23 65.10 30.06 -8.04
C PRO A 23 65.52 31.51 -7.74
N VAL A 24 64.63 32.39 -7.27
CA VAL A 24 65.12 33.55 -6.47
C VAL A 24 64.01 33.99 -5.49
N ARG A 25 64.38 33.94 -4.24
CA ARG A 25 63.72 34.55 -3.08
C ARG A 25 63.84 36.06 -3.17
N TRP A 26 62.80 36.79 -2.74
CA TRP A 26 62.96 38.06 -2.00
C TRP A 26 61.80 38.29 -1.10
N LEU A 27 62.08 38.44 0.17
CA LEU A 27 61.24 38.95 1.28
C LEU A 27 60.95 40.45 1.05
N ILE A 28 59.77 40.89 1.57
CA ILE A 28 59.60 42.13 2.38
C ILE A 28 58.15 42.21 2.78
N THR A 29 57.85 41.89 4.01
CA THR A 29 57.30 42.60 5.20
C THR A 29 56.08 43.54 5.07
N LEU A 30 55.13 43.20 5.94
CA LEU A 30 54.27 44.04 6.83
C LEU A 30 53.19 44.93 6.22
N LEU A 31 51.94 44.68 6.52
CA LEU A 31 51.16 45.37 7.57
C LEU A 31 49.71 44.86 7.60
N GLY A 32 49.27 44.56 8.79
CA GLY A 32 48.05 43.94 9.18
C GLY A 32 46.75 44.67 8.82
N LEU A 33 45.75 43.86 8.66
CA LEU A 33 44.39 44.20 9.07
C LEU A 33 43.69 42.89 9.48
N VAL A 34 43.57 42.69 10.79
CA VAL A 34 42.77 41.62 11.40
C VAL A 34 41.31 41.98 11.21
N LEU A 35 40.67 41.30 10.26
CA LEU A 35 39.20 41.28 10.19
C LEU A 35 38.74 39.96 10.80
N VAL A 36 38.35 40.00 12.06
CA VAL A 36 37.68 38.92 12.78
C VAL A 36 36.31 38.78 12.17
N VAL A 37 36.09 37.83 11.24
CA VAL A 37 34.80 37.33 10.87
C VAL A 37 34.44 36.28 11.90
N ALA A 38 33.62 36.67 12.90
CA ALA A 38 32.97 35.78 13.79
C ALA A 38 31.99 34.92 12.96
N ALA A 39 32.42 33.70 12.61
CA ALA A 39 31.52 32.67 12.15
C ALA A 39 30.62 32.29 13.34
N GLY A 40 29.45 32.93 13.44
CA GLY A 40 28.40 32.53 14.32
C GLY A 40 27.90 31.15 13.88
N THR A 41 28.35 30.10 14.56
CA THR A 41 27.68 28.81 14.58
C THR A 41 26.36 29.02 15.31
N GLY A 42 25.35 29.49 14.59
CA GLY A 42 23.96 29.45 15.01
C GLY A 42 23.50 28.01 14.94
N CYS A 43 23.58 27.28 16.07
CA CYS A 43 22.70 26.15 16.31
C CYS A 43 21.28 26.68 16.41
N GLY A 44 20.66 26.89 15.26
CA GLY A 44 19.23 27.01 15.18
C GLY A 44 18.61 25.65 15.45
N SER A 45 18.17 25.40 16.69
CA SER A 45 17.13 24.44 16.96
C SER A 45 15.84 24.94 16.28
N GLY A 46 15.79 24.79 14.96
CA GLY A 46 14.56 24.94 14.20
C GLY A 46 13.68 23.76 14.55
N GLY A 47 12.64 24.00 15.36
CA GLY A 47 11.46 23.16 15.32
C GLY A 47 11.01 23.13 13.85
N GLY A 48 11.25 22.02 13.15
CA GLY A 48 10.86 21.83 11.77
C GLY A 48 9.34 21.91 11.71
N ALA A 49 8.84 23.01 11.18
CA ALA A 49 7.56 22.96 10.52
C ALA A 49 7.60 21.79 9.55
N ALA A 50 6.59 20.91 9.59
CA ALA A 50 6.46 19.79 8.67
C ALA A 50 6.57 20.40 7.26
N GLY A 51 7.75 20.27 6.66
CA GLY A 51 8.03 20.81 5.36
C GLY A 51 7.33 19.94 4.33
N ASP A 52 6.63 20.58 3.38
CA ASP A 52 6.06 19.89 2.23
C ASP A 52 7.14 19.07 1.54
N ARG A 53 7.07 17.76 1.72
CA ARG A 53 7.98 16.84 1.03
C ARG A 53 7.72 16.91 -0.46
N GLN A 54 8.71 17.27 -1.23
CA GLN A 54 8.67 17.25 -2.69
C GLN A 54 9.32 15.96 -3.22
N GLY A 55 8.88 15.54 -4.40
CA GLY A 55 9.39 14.34 -5.07
C GLY A 55 8.71 13.05 -4.63
N PRO A 56 9.07 11.93 -5.28
CA PRO A 56 8.49 10.62 -5.01
C PRO A 56 8.99 10.02 -3.69
N ALA A 57 8.15 9.21 -3.07
CA ALA A 57 8.48 8.46 -1.86
C ALA A 57 7.76 7.11 -1.86
N THR A 58 8.39 6.09 -1.30
CA THR A 58 7.76 4.79 -1.06
C THR A 58 7.44 4.66 0.43
N ALA A 59 6.16 4.43 0.75
CA ALA A 59 5.73 4.12 2.10
C ALA A 59 5.93 2.62 2.36
N THR A 60 6.69 2.29 3.39
CA THR A 60 7.02 0.90 3.73
C THR A 60 6.66 0.58 5.16
N ILE A 61 6.13 -0.61 5.41
CA ILE A 61 5.94 -1.17 6.75
C ILE A 61 6.98 -2.25 7.02
N ALA A 62 7.23 -2.56 8.29
CA ALA A 62 8.30 -3.48 8.70
C ALA A 62 8.13 -4.90 8.15
N SER A 63 6.89 -5.36 8.01
CA SER A 63 6.54 -6.66 7.42
C SER A 63 5.22 -6.56 6.68
N LEU A 64 5.12 -7.16 5.51
CA LEU A 64 3.85 -7.31 4.79
C LEU A 64 3.00 -8.45 5.37
N ASP A 65 3.59 -9.38 6.11
CA ASP A 65 2.86 -10.42 6.81
C ASP A 65 2.26 -9.86 8.10
N PRO A 66 0.94 -10.02 8.31
CA PRO A 66 0.32 -9.62 9.57
C PRO A 66 0.89 -10.45 10.72
N ALA A 67 1.26 -9.81 11.82
CA ALA A 67 1.76 -10.53 13.00
C ALA A 67 0.64 -11.34 13.67
N PRO A 68 0.77 -12.66 13.82
CA PRO A 68 -0.24 -13.47 14.50
C PRO A 68 -0.36 -13.11 15.98
N ILE A 69 -1.59 -13.15 16.52
CA ILE A 69 -1.82 -13.01 17.97
C ILE A 69 -1.39 -14.28 18.69
N GLU A 70 -1.80 -15.42 18.18
CA GLU A 70 -1.51 -16.72 18.75
C GLU A 70 -1.39 -17.74 17.62
N PRO A 71 -0.25 -18.37 17.43
CA PRO A 71 -0.10 -19.36 16.37
C PRO A 71 -0.94 -20.60 16.70
N ALA A 72 -1.73 -21.06 15.72
CA ALA A 72 -2.53 -22.26 15.78
C ALA A 72 -3.49 -22.37 16.99
N PRO A 73 -4.41 -21.39 17.21
CA PRO A 73 -5.46 -21.53 18.22
C PRO A 73 -6.38 -22.70 17.89
N THR A 74 -7.06 -23.24 18.90
CA THR A 74 -8.07 -24.27 18.72
C THR A 74 -9.45 -23.63 18.61
N PRO A 75 -10.12 -23.67 17.43
CA PRO A 75 -11.47 -23.14 17.28
C PRO A 75 -12.49 -23.82 18.18
N ALA A 76 -13.32 -23.05 18.85
CA ALA A 76 -14.48 -23.53 19.62
C ALA A 76 -15.69 -23.60 18.69
N LEU A 77 -15.85 -24.72 17.98
CA LEU A 77 -16.93 -24.96 17.01
C LEU A 77 -17.85 -26.10 17.49
N PRO A 78 -19.15 -26.14 17.09
CA PRO A 78 -19.79 -25.23 16.13
C PRO A 78 -20.15 -23.86 16.72
N VAL A 79 -20.22 -22.83 15.86
CA VAL A 79 -20.74 -21.50 16.18
C VAL A 79 -21.79 -21.10 15.14
N THR A 80 -22.81 -20.33 15.57
CA THR A 80 -23.77 -19.72 14.65
C THR A 80 -23.56 -18.22 14.65
N VAL A 81 -23.36 -17.63 13.47
CA VAL A 81 -23.15 -16.20 13.29
C VAL A 81 -24.19 -15.62 12.34
N HIS A 82 -24.52 -14.34 12.53
CA HIS A 82 -25.33 -13.57 11.59
C HIS A 82 -24.43 -13.07 10.46
N SER A 83 -24.62 -13.63 9.27
CA SER A 83 -23.86 -13.30 8.06
C SER A 83 -24.37 -11.98 7.46
N PHE A 84 -23.51 -11.21 6.82
CA PHE A 84 -23.83 -9.88 6.27
C PHE A 84 -24.93 -9.93 5.17
N ASP A 85 -25.17 -11.09 4.57
CA ASP A 85 -26.29 -11.32 3.65
C ASP A 85 -27.66 -11.51 4.35
N GLY A 86 -27.70 -11.33 5.68
CA GLY A 86 -28.89 -11.44 6.50
C GLY A 86 -29.27 -12.87 6.90
N SER A 87 -28.44 -13.88 6.58
CA SER A 87 -28.70 -15.27 6.97
C SER A 87 -27.94 -15.65 8.24
N ASP A 88 -28.54 -16.53 9.07
CA ASP A 88 -27.81 -17.18 10.16
C ASP A 88 -27.08 -18.40 9.62
N VAL A 89 -25.76 -18.47 9.87
CA VAL A 89 -24.88 -19.51 9.35
C VAL A 89 -24.20 -20.23 10.49
N THR A 90 -24.31 -21.55 10.53
CA THR A 90 -23.60 -22.39 11.48
C THR A 90 -22.31 -22.90 10.86
N VAL A 91 -21.17 -22.50 11.41
CA VAL A 91 -19.84 -22.98 11.04
C VAL A 91 -19.48 -24.16 11.93
N THR A 92 -19.30 -25.33 11.35
CA THR A 92 -19.01 -26.58 12.06
C THR A 92 -17.54 -26.97 12.02
N SER A 93 -16.77 -26.45 11.05
CA SER A 93 -15.31 -26.68 10.93
C SER A 93 -14.63 -25.49 10.26
N ALA A 94 -13.45 -25.14 10.79
CA ALA A 94 -12.50 -24.16 10.24
C ALA A 94 -11.16 -24.82 9.85
N ASP A 95 -11.17 -26.10 9.51
CA ASP A 95 -9.94 -26.84 9.18
C ASP A 95 -9.37 -26.49 7.81
N ARG A 96 -10.23 -26.03 6.88
CA ARG A 96 -9.86 -25.65 5.53
C ARG A 96 -10.63 -24.37 5.17
N ILE A 97 -9.92 -23.25 5.22
CA ILE A 97 -10.51 -21.91 5.04
C ILE A 97 -10.16 -21.38 3.65
N VAL A 98 -11.16 -20.94 2.91
CA VAL A 98 -10.97 -20.08 1.75
C VAL A 98 -11.42 -18.68 2.13
N ALA A 99 -10.57 -17.67 1.88
CA ALA A 99 -10.86 -16.27 2.18
C ALA A 99 -10.70 -15.42 0.92
N VAL A 100 -11.81 -14.86 0.42
CA VAL A 100 -11.85 -14.10 -0.84
C VAL A 100 -12.65 -12.83 -0.66
N ASP A 101 -11.96 -11.73 -0.76
CA ASP A 101 -12.51 -10.38 -0.86
C ASP A 101 -11.66 -9.53 -1.80
N ARG A 102 -12.14 -8.33 -2.16
CA ARG A 102 -11.47 -7.47 -3.14
C ARG A 102 -10.13 -6.89 -2.66
N SER A 103 -9.91 -6.87 -1.34
CA SER A 103 -8.78 -6.17 -0.71
C SER A 103 -7.78 -7.09 0.00
N GLY A 104 -8.09 -8.40 0.10
CA GLY A 104 -7.27 -9.37 0.83
C GLY A 104 -7.40 -9.27 2.35
N THR A 105 -8.34 -8.49 2.86
CA THR A 105 -8.59 -8.24 4.28
C THR A 105 -8.88 -9.52 5.05
N LEU A 106 -9.79 -10.35 4.52
CA LEU A 106 -10.23 -11.58 5.19
C LEU A 106 -9.07 -12.55 5.39
N ALA A 107 -8.22 -12.73 4.37
CA ALA A 107 -7.05 -13.60 4.48
C ALA A 107 -6.03 -13.06 5.50
N GLN A 108 -5.81 -11.73 5.55
CA GLN A 108 -4.94 -11.10 6.55
C GLN A 108 -5.46 -11.31 7.97
N ILE A 109 -6.78 -11.17 8.20
CA ILE A 109 -7.40 -11.40 9.52
C ILE A 109 -7.25 -12.86 9.92
N VAL A 110 -7.58 -13.81 9.03
CA VAL A 110 -7.42 -15.26 9.30
C VAL A 110 -5.97 -15.58 9.67
N TYR A 111 -5.00 -15.01 8.94
CA TYR A 111 -3.59 -15.20 9.24
C TYR A 111 -3.21 -14.61 10.60
N ALA A 112 -3.62 -13.36 10.88
CA ALA A 112 -3.34 -12.67 12.13
C ALA A 112 -4.00 -13.32 13.36
N LEU A 113 -5.13 -14.01 13.19
CA LEU A 113 -5.75 -14.82 14.22
C LEU A 113 -4.98 -16.13 14.53
N GLY A 114 -3.87 -16.42 13.82
CA GLY A 114 -3.08 -17.63 13.98
C GLY A 114 -3.61 -18.84 13.20
N LEU A 115 -4.55 -18.62 12.29
CA LEU A 115 -5.15 -19.67 11.46
C LEU A 115 -4.56 -19.72 10.03
N GLY A 116 -3.41 -19.07 9.78
CA GLY A 116 -2.78 -19.00 8.47
C GLY A 116 -2.52 -20.36 7.83
N SER A 117 -2.14 -21.38 8.62
CA SER A 117 -1.94 -22.75 8.14
C SER A 117 -3.22 -23.47 7.69
N LYS A 118 -4.39 -22.92 8.02
CA LYS A 118 -5.70 -23.42 7.59
C LYS A 118 -6.18 -22.78 6.29
N LEU A 119 -5.52 -21.72 5.80
CA LEU A 119 -5.83 -21.11 4.52
C LEU A 119 -5.48 -22.05 3.37
N VAL A 120 -6.48 -22.45 2.60
CA VAL A 120 -6.34 -23.33 1.44
C VAL A 120 -6.72 -22.66 0.13
N GLY A 121 -7.18 -21.42 0.18
CA GLY A 121 -7.48 -20.61 -0.99
C GLY A 121 -7.60 -19.12 -0.64
N ARG A 122 -7.16 -18.27 -1.56
CA ARG A 122 -7.11 -16.81 -1.38
C ARG A 122 -7.58 -16.06 -2.63
N SER A 123 -7.86 -14.77 -2.47
CA SER A 123 -8.01 -13.85 -3.60
C SER A 123 -6.65 -13.40 -4.17
N THR A 124 -6.67 -12.80 -5.35
CA THR A 124 -5.48 -12.18 -5.95
C THR A 124 -4.93 -11.06 -5.06
N SER A 125 -5.81 -10.29 -4.41
CA SER A 125 -5.43 -9.15 -3.55
C SER A 125 -4.78 -9.59 -2.22
N ALA A 126 -5.01 -10.83 -1.78
CA ALA A 126 -4.28 -11.40 -0.65
C ALA A 126 -2.89 -11.85 -1.11
N SER A 127 -1.96 -10.89 -1.29
CA SER A 127 -0.64 -11.09 -1.91
C SER A 127 0.53 -10.93 -0.93
N PHE A 128 0.28 -10.93 0.38
CA PHE A 128 1.36 -10.89 1.36
C PHE A 128 2.19 -12.18 1.36
N PRO A 129 3.49 -12.13 1.70
CA PRO A 129 4.44 -13.23 1.48
C PRO A 129 4.03 -14.57 2.07
N ALA A 130 3.49 -14.59 3.29
CA ALA A 130 3.14 -15.83 3.99
C ALA A 130 2.02 -16.65 3.31
N VAL A 131 1.25 -16.07 2.39
CA VAL A 131 0.21 -16.78 1.62
C VAL A 131 0.59 -16.98 0.15
N HIS A 132 1.85 -16.73 -0.22
CA HIS A 132 2.31 -16.86 -1.60
C HIS A 132 1.96 -18.23 -2.20
N ASP A 133 2.19 -19.31 -1.45
CA ASP A 133 1.95 -20.70 -1.89
C ASP A 133 0.49 -21.14 -1.72
N VAL A 134 -0.38 -20.33 -1.13
CA VAL A 134 -1.82 -20.62 -1.03
C VAL A 134 -2.46 -20.40 -2.39
N PRO A 135 -3.20 -21.40 -2.94
CA PRO A 135 -3.84 -21.30 -4.24
C PRO A 135 -4.71 -20.06 -4.39
N ASN A 136 -4.49 -19.28 -5.46
CA ASN A 136 -5.40 -18.21 -5.84
C ASN A 136 -6.64 -18.82 -6.50
N VAL A 137 -7.81 -18.62 -5.87
CA VAL A 137 -9.10 -19.12 -6.36
C VAL A 137 -9.96 -18.03 -7.00
N ALA A 138 -9.41 -16.81 -7.16
CA ALA A 138 -10.05 -15.69 -7.83
C ALA A 138 -9.27 -15.33 -9.10
N GLY A 139 -9.97 -15.00 -10.19
CA GLY A 139 -9.36 -14.52 -11.43
C GLY A 139 -8.77 -13.11 -11.27
N GLY A 140 -7.99 -12.66 -12.27
CA GLY A 140 -7.36 -11.34 -12.29
C GLY A 140 -8.33 -10.14 -12.23
N ASN A 141 -9.59 -10.37 -12.59
CA ASN A 141 -10.69 -9.39 -12.48
C ASN A 141 -11.44 -9.48 -11.14
N GLY A 142 -10.96 -10.29 -10.17
CA GLY A 142 -11.60 -10.51 -8.88
C GLY A 142 -12.76 -11.51 -8.91
N SER A 143 -13.09 -12.12 -10.06
CA SER A 143 -14.14 -13.13 -10.13
C SER A 143 -13.70 -14.43 -9.47
N ILE A 144 -14.59 -15.02 -8.66
CA ILE A 144 -14.34 -16.30 -7.98
C ILE A 144 -14.49 -17.44 -8.99
N ASN A 145 -13.51 -18.35 -9.03
CA ASN A 145 -13.60 -19.59 -9.78
C ASN A 145 -14.09 -20.71 -8.85
N ILE A 146 -15.35 -21.09 -9.00
CA ILE A 146 -15.99 -22.10 -8.14
C ILE A 146 -15.30 -23.46 -8.25
N GLU A 147 -14.82 -23.87 -9.42
CA GLU A 147 -14.10 -25.11 -9.62
C GLU A 147 -12.76 -25.11 -8.87
N ALA A 148 -12.02 -23.98 -8.95
CA ALA A 148 -10.78 -23.80 -8.19
C ALA A 148 -11.03 -23.85 -6.68
N VAL A 149 -12.14 -23.28 -6.20
CA VAL A 149 -12.57 -23.38 -4.80
C VAL A 149 -12.88 -24.84 -4.43
N ALA A 150 -13.68 -25.54 -5.25
CA ALA A 150 -14.09 -26.91 -4.98
C ALA A 150 -12.90 -27.89 -4.90
N VAL A 151 -11.88 -27.69 -5.75
CA VAL A 151 -10.64 -28.49 -5.70
C VAL A 151 -9.93 -28.37 -4.35
N GLN A 152 -10.03 -27.20 -3.69
CA GLN A 152 -9.46 -27.00 -2.36
C GLN A 152 -10.24 -27.69 -1.25
N ARG A 153 -11.45 -28.19 -1.50
CA ARG A 153 -12.34 -28.84 -0.52
C ARG A 153 -12.43 -28.06 0.80
N PRO A 154 -12.78 -26.76 0.77
CA PRO A 154 -12.87 -25.97 1.98
C PRO A 154 -14.04 -26.43 2.85
N THR A 155 -13.89 -26.28 4.17
CA THR A 155 -14.98 -26.44 5.13
C THR A 155 -15.78 -25.17 5.29
N VAL A 156 -15.10 -24.01 5.14
CA VAL A 156 -15.71 -22.68 5.21
C VAL A 156 -15.11 -21.75 4.15
N PHE A 157 -16.00 -20.95 3.54
CA PHE A 157 -15.68 -19.92 2.56
C PHE A 157 -16.10 -18.56 3.12
N LEU A 158 -15.11 -17.70 3.34
CA LEU A 158 -15.29 -16.33 3.85
C LEU A 158 -15.24 -15.37 2.67
N THR A 159 -16.24 -14.49 2.56
CA THR A 159 -16.34 -13.55 1.44
C THR A 159 -17.17 -12.31 1.81
N ASP A 160 -17.38 -11.42 0.86
CA ASP A 160 -18.28 -10.28 0.96
C ASP A 160 -19.34 -10.28 -0.16
N THR A 161 -20.36 -9.42 -0.01
CA THR A 161 -21.48 -9.33 -0.95
C THR A 161 -21.10 -8.71 -2.31
N THR A 162 -19.90 -8.10 -2.42
CA THR A 162 -19.38 -7.54 -3.68
C THR A 162 -18.52 -8.55 -4.44
N SER A 163 -17.96 -9.54 -3.74
CA SER A 163 -17.10 -10.57 -4.32
C SER A 163 -17.87 -11.83 -4.71
N ALA A 164 -18.88 -12.24 -3.95
CA ALA A 164 -19.67 -13.43 -4.23
C ALA A 164 -21.17 -13.13 -4.33
N THR A 165 -21.78 -13.56 -5.45
CA THR A 165 -23.21 -13.40 -5.69
C THR A 165 -24.04 -14.45 -4.91
N PRO A 166 -25.35 -14.22 -4.69
CA PRO A 166 -26.24 -15.23 -4.11
C PRO A 166 -26.22 -16.57 -4.88
N THR A 167 -26.13 -16.53 -6.21
CA THR A 167 -26.04 -17.73 -7.05
C THR A 167 -24.76 -18.53 -6.76
N MET A 168 -23.60 -17.85 -6.59
CA MET A 168 -22.33 -18.50 -6.23
C MET A 168 -22.42 -19.11 -4.83
N ARG A 169 -23.02 -18.41 -3.87
CA ARG A 169 -23.26 -18.94 -2.53
C ARG A 169 -24.04 -20.26 -2.61
N ASP A 170 -25.12 -20.30 -3.37
CA ASP A 170 -26.00 -21.47 -3.47
C ASP A 170 -25.26 -22.65 -4.14
N GLN A 171 -24.42 -22.36 -5.14
CA GLN A 171 -23.54 -23.37 -5.77
C GLN A 171 -22.51 -23.92 -4.78
N LEU A 172 -21.85 -23.08 -3.99
CA LEU A 172 -20.89 -23.49 -2.98
C LEU A 172 -21.57 -24.32 -1.87
N ARG A 173 -22.75 -23.90 -1.40
CA ARG A 173 -23.56 -24.65 -0.42
C ARG A 173 -23.99 -26.00 -0.95
N ALA A 174 -24.33 -26.12 -2.24
CA ALA A 174 -24.65 -27.41 -2.86
C ALA A 174 -23.47 -28.37 -2.88
N LEU A 175 -22.23 -27.86 -2.82
CA LEU A 175 -21.00 -28.65 -2.66
C LEU A 175 -20.66 -28.97 -1.19
N GLY A 176 -21.53 -28.61 -0.24
CA GLY A 176 -21.32 -28.83 1.20
C GLY A 176 -20.38 -27.80 1.85
N ILE A 177 -20.12 -26.68 1.19
CA ILE A 177 -19.22 -25.63 1.69
C ILE A 177 -20.03 -24.58 2.48
N THR A 178 -19.67 -24.34 3.74
CA THR A 178 -20.27 -23.27 4.55
C THR A 178 -19.80 -21.92 4.04
N VAL A 179 -20.72 -20.99 3.71
CA VAL A 179 -20.40 -19.65 3.19
C VAL A 179 -20.85 -18.60 4.19
N VAL A 180 -19.91 -17.72 4.59
CA VAL A 180 -20.15 -16.58 5.48
C VAL A 180 -19.78 -15.28 4.75
N TYR A 181 -20.71 -14.32 4.74
CA TYR A 181 -20.51 -13.00 4.18
C TYR A 181 -20.15 -11.99 5.26
N PHE A 182 -19.26 -11.07 4.92
CA PHE A 182 -18.83 -9.96 5.74
C PHE A 182 -19.14 -8.62 5.07
N ASP A 183 -19.06 -7.53 5.83
CA ASP A 183 -19.28 -6.17 5.33
C ASP A 183 -18.20 -5.80 4.27
N PRO A 184 -18.60 -5.41 3.05
CA PRO A 184 -17.65 -4.99 2.02
C PRO A 184 -17.10 -3.57 2.24
N ASN A 185 -17.66 -2.77 3.16
CA ASN A 185 -17.27 -1.38 3.36
C ASN A 185 -15.89 -1.27 4.00
N ARG A 186 -15.07 -0.43 3.41
CA ARG A 186 -13.70 -0.15 3.89
C ARG A 186 -13.66 1.21 4.57
N THR A 187 -13.78 1.19 5.89
CA THR A 187 -13.68 2.36 6.76
C THR A 187 -12.76 2.05 7.94
N LEU A 188 -12.18 3.06 8.55
CA LEU A 188 -11.35 2.84 9.75
C LEU A 188 -12.17 2.26 10.90
N ASP A 189 -13.39 2.76 11.09
CA ASP A 189 -14.31 2.28 12.15
C ASP A 189 -14.78 0.84 11.88
N GLY A 190 -14.71 0.36 10.65
CA GLY A 190 -15.09 -1.01 10.25
C GLY A 190 -14.01 -2.05 10.54
N VAL A 191 -12.73 -1.65 10.77
CA VAL A 191 -11.62 -2.61 10.93
C VAL A 191 -11.81 -3.50 12.16
N VAL A 192 -12.06 -2.91 13.32
CA VAL A 192 -12.24 -3.65 14.59
C VAL A 192 -13.49 -4.56 14.55
N PRO A 193 -14.66 -4.09 14.13
CA PRO A 193 -15.83 -4.96 13.92
C PRO A 193 -15.60 -6.12 12.95
N MET A 194 -14.84 -5.90 11.87
CA MET A 194 -14.52 -6.95 10.91
C MET A 194 -13.65 -8.04 11.54
N ILE A 195 -12.64 -7.67 12.35
CA ILE A 195 -11.80 -8.62 13.08
C ILE A 195 -12.64 -9.49 14.01
N HIS A 196 -13.56 -8.89 14.78
CA HIS A 196 -14.48 -9.63 15.65
C HIS A 196 -15.36 -10.58 14.84
N ALA A 197 -15.99 -10.11 13.78
CA ALA A 197 -16.90 -10.91 12.96
C ALA A 197 -16.20 -12.14 12.36
N VAL A 198 -14.96 -11.98 11.85
CA VAL A 198 -14.18 -13.11 11.31
C VAL A 198 -13.76 -14.07 12.42
N ALA A 199 -13.33 -13.57 13.58
CA ALA A 199 -12.92 -14.40 14.71
C ALA A 199 -14.11 -15.20 15.28
N ASP A 200 -15.28 -14.57 15.40
CA ASP A 200 -16.51 -15.24 15.86
C ASP A 200 -16.95 -16.33 14.89
N ALA A 201 -16.92 -16.05 13.58
CA ALA A 201 -17.24 -17.03 12.55
C ALA A 201 -16.30 -18.24 12.55
N LEU A 202 -15.04 -18.05 12.97
CA LEU A 202 -14.04 -19.12 13.03
C LEU A 202 -13.93 -19.77 14.42
N GLY A 203 -14.76 -19.34 15.40
CA GLY A 203 -14.74 -19.89 16.77
C GLY A 203 -13.48 -19.55 17.57
N VAL A 204 -12.85 -18.40 17.30
CA VAL A 204 -11.62 -17.95 17.98
C VAL A 204 -11.82 -16.54 18.57
N HIS A 205 -12.95 -16.35 19.25
CA HIS A 205 -13.40 -15.08 19.82
C HIS A 205 -12.32 -14.37 20.67
N GLU A 206 -11.68 -15.09 21.59
CA GLU A 206 -10.64 -14.48 22.48
C GLU A 206 -9.45 -13.91 21.70
N GLN A 207 -9.02 -14.59 20.64
CA GLN A 207 -7.97 -14.11 19.75
C GLN A 207 -8.47 -12.89 18.94
N GLY A 208 -9.74 -12.91 18.58
CA GLY A 208 -10.41 -11.78 17.97
C GLY A 208 -10.37 -10.53 18.83
N VAL A 209 -10.69 -10.63 20.12
CA VAL A 209 -10.61 -9.52 21.06
C VAL A 209 -9.18 -8.97 21.15
N LYS A 210 -8.19 -9.84 21.34
CA LYS A 210 -6.77 -9.43 21.43
C LYS A 210 -6.29 -8.73 20.14
N LEU A 211 -6.67 -9.28 18.97
CA LEU A 211 -6.29 -8.70 17.67
C LEU A 211 -6.98 -7.35 17.46
N ALA A 212 -8.25 -7.25 17.78
CA ALA A 212 -9.05 -6.03 17.67
C ALA A 212 -8.51 -4.91 18.55
N ASP A 213 -8.19 -5.21 19.83
CA ASP A 213 -7.62 -4.26 20.77
C ASP A 213 -6.25 -3.74 20.28
N ARG A 214 -5.37 -4.65 19.84
CA ARG A 214 -4.07 -4.27 19.26
C ARG A 214 -4.25 -3.37 18.05
N THR A 215 -5.05 -3.80 17.08
CA THR A 215 -5.23 -3.09 15.82
C THR A 215 -5.89 -1.73 16.04
N GLY A 216 -6.93 -1.66 16.90
CA GLY A 216 -7.58 -0.40 17.24
C GLY A 216 -6.64 0.58 17.92
N GLY A 217 -5.80 0.09 18.85
CA GLY A 217 -4.76 0.89 19.50
C GLY A 217 -3.73 1.44 18.52
N GLU A 218 -3.25 0.60 17.60
CA GLU A 218 -2.29 0.99 16.55
C GLU A 218 -2.88 2.04 15.59
N ILE A 219 -4.14 1.88 15.15
CA ILE A 219 -4.86 2.86 14.31
C ILE A 219 -5.00 4.20 15.05
N GLY A 220 -5.45 4.16 16.33
CA GLY A 220 -5.62 5.35 17.14
C GLY A 220 -4.30 6.11 17.34
N ALA A 221 -3.22 5.40 17.70
CA ALA A 221 -1.89 5.99 17.87
C ALA A 221 -1.35 6.59 16.57
N ALA A 222 -1.44 5.86 15.45
CA ALA A 222 -0.97 6.32 14.16
C ALA A 222 -1.72 7.58 13.69
N THR A 223 -3.06 7.58 13.82
CA THR A 223 -3.89 8.74 13.44
C THR A 223 -3.60 9.96 14.31
N ALA A 224 -3.41 9.78 15.63
CA ALA A 224 -3.08 10.86 16.54
C ALA A 224 -1.70 11.48 16.27
N ALA A 225 -0.77 10.70 15.72
CA ALA A 225 0.60 11.14 15.40
C ALA A 225 0.71 11.88 14.05
N VAL A 226 -0.35 11.90 13.22
CA VAL A 226 -0.33 12.57 11.92
C VAL A 226 -0.13 14.08 12.09
N PRO A 227 0.84 14.70 11.38
CA PRO A 227 1.05 16.13 11.42
C PRO A 227 -0.16 16.91 10.91
N LYS A 228 -0.50 18.00 11.60
CA LYS A 228 -1.57 18.89 11.15
C LYS A 228 -1.06 19.85 10.08
N HIS A 229 -1.60 19.74 8.88
CA HIS A 229 -1.32 20.64 7.77
C HIS A 229 -2.48 21.63 7.55
N GLN A 230 -2.17 22.92 7.31
CA GLN A 230 -3.18 23.94 7.06
C GLN A 230 -2.81 24.77 5.80
N PRO A 231 -3.68 24.80 4.77
CA PRO A 231 -4.94 24.04 4.66
C PRO A 231 -4.70 22.53 4.53
N PRO A 232 -5.72 21.67 4.80
CA PRO A 232 -5.59 20.23 4.61
C PRO A 232 -5.16 19.87 3.18
N LEU A 233 -4.24 18.91 3.04
CA LEU A 233 -3.79 18.44 1.73
C LEU A 233 -4.90 17.73 0.98
N LYS A 234 -5.02 17.98 -0.33
CA LYS A 234 -5.83 17.18 -1.24
C LYS A 234 -5.04 15.94 -1.65
N ILE A 235 -5.48 14.78 -1.21
CA ILE A 235 -4.82 13.50 -1.46
C ILE A 235 -5.66 12.73 -2.47
N ALA A 236 -5.08 12.36 -3.60
CA ALA A 236 -5.74 11.51 -4.59
C ALA A 236 -5.11 10.12 -4.58
N THR A 237 -5.91 9.09 -4.39
CA THR A 237 -5.47 7.72 -4.64
C THR A 237 -5.82 7.32 -6.06
N VAL A 238 -4.81 6.86 -6.79
CA VAL A 238 -4.94 6.45 -8.19
C VAL A 238 -4.71 4.96 -8.31
N TYR A 239 -5.70 4.25 -8.85
CA TYR A 239 -5.60 2.83 -9.15
C TYR A 239 -5.15 2.65 -10.60
N LEU A 240 -4.06 1.90 -10.79
CA LEU A 240 -3.42 1.67 -12.08
C LEU A 240 -3.24 0.17 -12.34
N ARG A 241 -3.53 -0.26 -13.58
CA ARG A 241 -3.09 -1.54 -14.12
C ARG A 241 -2.75 -1.32 -15.60
N SER A 242 -1.47 -1.14 -15.87
CA SER A 242 -0.95 -0.62 -17.12
C SER A 242 -1.64 0.70 -17.55
N THR A 243 -1.48 1.13 -18.78
CA THR A 243 -2.21 2.29 -19.33
C THR A 243 -3.68 1.99 -19.65
N ALA A 244 -4.12 0.73 -19.53
CA ALA A 244 -5.49 0.31 -19.86
C ALA A 244 -6.48 0.62 -18.74
N ILE A 245 -6.04 0.59 -17.46
CA ILE A 245 -6.89 0.89 -16.31
C ILE A 245 -6.22 1.99 -15.50
N THR A 246 -6.82 3.18 -15.56
CA THR A 246 -6.40 4.34 -14.79
C THR A 246 -7.65 4.94 -14.14
N MET A 247 -7.76 4.82 -12.82
CA MET A 247 -8.95 5.22 -12.08
C MET A 247 -8.58 6.12 -10.90
N LEU A 248 -9.37 7.14 -10.68
CA LEU A 248 -9.32 8.01 -9.51
C LEU A 248 -10.30 7.47 -8.46
N ALA A 249 -9.82 7.29 -7.25
CA ALA A 249 -10.63 6.91 -6.11
C ALA A 249 -11.54 8.08 -5.67
N GLY A 250 -12.72 7.74 -5.19
CA GLY A 250 -13.71 8.65 -4.64
C GLY A 250 -14.36 8.07 -3.37
N PRO A 251 -15.55 8.52 -3.00
CA PRO A 251 -16.18 8.17 -1.74
C PRO A 251 -16.48 6.67 -1.62
N GLY A 252 -16.22 6.11 -0.45
CA GLY A 252 -16.44 4.69 -0.14
C GLY A 252 -15.43 3.72 -0.75
N SER A 253 -14.37 4.22 -1.40
CA SER A 253 -13.28 3.39 -1.93
C SER A 253 -12.33 2.88 -0.82
N GLY A 254 -12.39 3.46 0.38
CA GLY A 254 -11.41 3.33 1.45
C GLY A 254 -10.27 4.36 1.33
N ALA A 255 -9.95 4.82 0.12
CA ALA A 255 -8.95 5.86 -0.06
C ALA A 255 -9.37 7.18 0.60
N ASP A 256 -10.65 7.50 0.60
CA ASP A 256 -11.27 8.63 1.31
C ASP A 256 -11.06 8.53 2.83
N ALA A 257 -11.19 7.34 3.40
CA ALA A 257 -10.91 7.09 4.81
C ALA A 257 -9.42 7.25 5.14
N LEU A 258 -8.51 6.77 4.27
CA LEU A 258 -7.07 6.97 4.45
C LEU A 258 -6.67 8.44 4.30
N ALA A 259 -7.21 9.17 3.31
CA ALA A 259 -6.96 10.61 3.15
C ALA A 259 -7.35 11.38 4.41
N THR A 260 -8.52 11.05 5.00
CA THR A 260 -9.00 11.63 6.26
C THR A 260 -8.07 11.26 7.43
N ALA A 261 -7.65 9.99 7.53
CA ALA A 261 -6.72 9.55 8.57
C ALA A 261 -5.38 10.27 8.50
N LEU A 262 -4.94 10.66 7.30
CA LEU A 262 -3.74 11.45 7.06
C LEU A 262 -3.95 12.96 7.26
N GLY A 263 -5.08 13.38 7.85
CA GLY A 263 -5.38 14.80 8.08
C GLY A 263 -5.63 15.62 6.81
N GLY A 264 -5.83 14.94 5.69
CA GLY A 264 -6.14 15.54 4.40
C GLY A 264 -7.62 15.39 4.01
N VAL A 265 -7.92 15.71 2.76
CA VAL A 265 -9.21 15.47 2.12
C VAL A 265 -9.02 14.61 0.87
N ASP A 266 -9.94 13.68 0.63
CA ASP A 266 -9.93 12.92 -0.61
C ASP A 266 -10.23 13.82 -1.81
N ALA A 267 -9.26 13.90 -2.73
CA ALA A 267 -9.34 14.81 -3.87
C ALA A 267 -10.47 14.45 -4.84
N GLY A 268 -10.76 13.14 -4.99
CA GLY A 268 -11.86 12.65 -5.83
C GLY A 268 -13.22 13.09 -5.28
N THR A 269 -13.47 12.85 -4.00
CA THR A 269 -14.69 13.29 -3.31
C THR A 269 -14.82 14.82 -3.35
N ALA A 270 -13.75 15.55 -3.07
CA ALA A 270 -13.75 17.02 -3.12
C ALA A 270 -14.01 17.57 -4.52
N ALA A 271 -13.68 16.84 -5.57
CA ALA A 271 -14.00 17.17 -6.97
C ALA A 271 -15.42 16.76 -7.39
N GLY A 272 -16.22 16.15 -6.50
CA GLY A 272 -17.60 15.79 -6.76
C GLY A 272 -17.80 14.39 -7.35
N LEU A 273 -16.80 13.50 -7.26
CA LEU A 273 -17.01 12.11 -7.63
C LEU A 273 -18.02 11.46 -6.68
N THR A 274 -18.88 10.62 -7.22
CA THR A 274 -19.93 9.87 -6.48
C THR A 274 -19.66 8.38 -6.44
N GLU A 275 -18.82 7.88 -7.34
CA GLU A 275 -18.47 6.47 -7.44
C GLU A 275 -17.17 6.18 -6.69
N GLN A 276 -17.02 4.95 -6.19
CA GLN A 276 -15.80 4.50 -5.51
C GLN A 276 -14.55 4.66 -6.37
N PHE A 277 -14.67 4.37 -7.67
CA PHE A 277 -13.59 4.52 -8.64
C PHE A 277 -14.16 5.01 -9.97
N THR A 278 -13.57 6.07 -10.52
CA THR A 278 -13.96 6.65 -11.79
C THR A 278 -12.76 6.67 -12.74
N THR A 279 -12.96 6.31 -14.01
CA THR A 279 -11.89 6.41 -15.02
C THR A 279 -11.36 7.84 -15.10
N ILE A 280 -10.04 7.99 -15.08
CA ILE A 280 -9.39 9.31 -15.12
C ILE A 280 -9.59 9.94 -16.49
N THR A 281 -10.07 11.18 -16.48
CA THR A 281 -10.00 12.11 -17.63
C THR A 281 -9.10 13.30 -17.25
N SER A 282 -8.62 14.04 -18.23
CA SER A 282 -7.85 15.27 -17.95
C SER A 282 -8.63 16.25 -17.09
N GLU A 283 -9.94 16.39 -17.38
CA GLU A 283 -10.82 17.29 -16.66
C GLU A 283 -11.00 16.84 -15.20
N SER A 284 -11.28 15.55 -14.96
CA SER A 284 -11.49 15.03 -13.61
C SER A 284 -10.24 15.17 -12.76
N MET A 285 -9.05 14.87 -13.31
CA MET A 285 -7.78 14.99 -12.59
C MET A 285 -7.41 16.45 -12.31
N ILE A 286 -7.60 17.35 -13.28
CA ILE A 286 -7.34 18.80 -13.11
C ILE A 286 -8.31 19.41 -12.09
N ALA A 287 -9.58 19.00 -12.12
CA ALA A 287 -10.59 19.48 -11.16
C ALA A 287 -10.29 18.98 -9.73
N ALA A 288 -9.85 17.74 -9.57
CA ALA A 288 -9.43 17.20 -8.28
C ALA A 288 -8.22 17.96 -7.72
N ALA A 289 -7.32 18.42 -8.58
CA ALA A 289 -6.15 19.23 -8.24
C ALA A 289 -5.40 18.72 -6.99
N PRO A 290 -4.98 17.44 -6.95
CA PRO A 290 -4.34 16.87 -5.79
C PRO A 290 -2.98 17.51 -5.48
N ASP A 291 -2.67 17.62 -4.18
CA ASP A 291 -1.36 18.00 -3.66
C ASP A 291 -0.43 16.80 -3.55
N VAL A 292 -0.99 15.60 -3.37
CA VAL A 292 -0.29 14.32 -3.25
C VAL A 292 -1.04 13.25 -4.04
N LEU A 293 -0.31 12.41 -4.76
CA LEU A 293 -0.82 11.18 -5.37
C LEU A 293 -0.36 9.99 -4.55
N ILE A 294 -1.31 9.14 -4.15
CA ILE A 294 -1.03 7.82 -3.55
C ILE A 294 -1.36 6.76 -4.60
N VAL A 295 -0.45 5.81 -4.79
CA VAL A 295 -0.58 4.73 -5.77
C VAL A 295 -0.13 3.39 -5.20
N MET A 296 -0.62 2.29 -5.73
CA MET A 296 -0.08 0.97 -5.45
C MET A 296 1.24 0.78 -6.19
N SER A 297 2.25 0.16 -5.55
CA SER A 297 3.60 0.01 -6.13
C SER A 297 3.59 -0.75 -7.46
N ASP A 298 2.91 -1.92 -7.54
CA ASP A 298 2.80 -2.68 -8.79
C ASP A 298 2.05 -1.88 -9.86
N GLY A 299 1.03 -1.10 -9.46
CA GLY A 299 0.31 -0.21 -10.33
C GLY A 299 1.21 0.88 -10.92
N LEU A 300 2.04 1.51 -10.09
CA LEU A 300 3.00 2.53 -10.52
C LEU A 300 4.05 1.94 -11.48
N GLU A 301 4.59 0.76 -11.14
CA GLU A 301 5.54 0.04 -11.99
C GLU A 301 4.92 -0.31 -13.36
N SER A 302 3.64 -0.72 -13.38
CA SER A 302 2.93 -1.13 -14.60
C SER A 302 2.79 -0.04 -15.65
N VAL A 303 2.89 1.23 -15.26
CA VAL A 303 2.88 2.39 -16.17
C VAL A 303 4.26 2.95 -16.47
N GLY A 304 5.32 2.39 -15.87
CA GLY A 304 6.71 2.85 -16.05
C GLY A 304 7.16 3.84 -15.00
N GLY A 305 6.67 3.69 -13.77
CA GLY A 305 7.05 4.53 -12.62
C GLY A 305 6.42 5.93 -12.67
N VAL A 306 7.03 6.87 -11.95
CA VAL A 306 6.56 8.26 -11.85
C VAL A 306 6.52 8.94 -13.23
N GLU A 307 7.50 8.66 -14.08
CA GLU A 307 7.55 9.23 -15.44
C GLU A 307 6.40 8.74 -16.34
N GLY A 308 5.95 7.51 -16.13
CA GLY A 308 4.77 6.96 -16.79
C GLY A 308 3.46 7.52 -16.22
N LEU A 309 3.40 7.69 -14.90
CA LEU A 309 2.27 8.30 -14.22
C LEU A 309 2.04 9.76 -14.69
N GLU A 310 3.08 10.53 -14.93
CA GLU A 310 2.99 11.89 -15.48
C GLU A 310 2.31 11.95 -16.86
N LYS A 311 2.30 10.83 -17.60
CA LYS A 311 1.63 10.72 -18.92
C LYS A 311 0.14 10.36 -18.78
N VAL A 312 -0.31 9.99 -17.59
CA VAL A 312 -1.74 9.77 -17.34
C VAL A 312 -2.47 11.10 -17.50
N PRO A 313 -3.64 11.12 -18.21
CA PRO A 313 -4.33 12.37 -18.54
C PRO A 313 -4.55 13.28 -17.33
N GLY A 314 -4.11 14.53 -17.43
CA GLY A 314 -4.29 15.56 -16.41
C GLY A 314 -3.29 15.53 -15.24
N VAL A 315 -2.55 14.45 -15.03
CA VAL A 315 -1.64 14.31 -13.87
C VAL A 315 -0.57 15.39 -13.85
N ALA A 316 0.16 15.59 -14.95
CA ALA A 316 1.25 16.58 -15.04
C ALA A 316 0.78 18.03 -14.80
N GLN A 317 -0.51 18.32 -14.97
CA GLN A 317 -1.11 19.64 -14.74
C GLN A 317 -1.51 19.88 -13.28
N THR A 318 -1.54 18.86 -12.44
CA THR A 318 -1.88 18.98 -11.02
C THR A 318 -0.73 19.53 -10.18
N PRO A 319 -0.97 20.07 -8.98
CA PRO A 319 0.08 20.39 -8.03
C PRO A 319 0.99 19.19 -7.73
N ALA A 320 0.40 18.01 -7.49
CA ALA A 320 1.14 16.77 -7.25
C ALA A 320 2.04 16.38 -8.42
N GLY A 321 1.54 16.45 -9.66
CA GLY A 321 2.31 16.12 -10.85
C GLY A 321 3.48 17.07 -11.08
N ARG A 322 3.25 18.39 -10.97
CA ARG A 322 4.31 19.40 -11.11
C ARG A 322 5.44 19.26 -10.09
N ASN A 323 5.11 18.84 -8.87
CA ASN A 323 6.06 18.64 -7.77
C ASN A 323 6.54 17.20 -7.68
N ARG A 324 6.09 16.30 -8.57
CA ARG A 324 6.36 14.86 -8.53
C ARG A 324 6.06 14.23 -7.17
N ARG A 325 5.07 14.78 -6.45
CA ARG A 325 4.69 14.37 -5.11
C ARG A 325 3.81 13.13 -5.18
N VAL A 326 4.47 12.00 -5.36
CA VAL A 326 3.89 10.67 -5.53
C VAL A 326 4.36 9.79 -4.40
N VAL A 327 3.43 9.15 -3.69
CA VAL A 327 3.71 8.16 -2.65
C VAL A 327 3.20 6.82 -3.13
N ASP A 328 4.06 5.84 -3.23
CA ASP A 328 3.65 4.47 -3.51
C ASP A 328 3.73 3.58 -2.27
N MET A 329 2.89 2.56 -2.24
CA MET A 329 2.86 1.55 -1.19
C MET A 329 2.44 0.20 -1.78
N SER A 330 2.91 -0.89 -1.16
CA SER A 330 2.59 -2.25 -1.58
C SER A 330 1.09 -2.49 -1.75
N ASP A 331 0.72 -3.12 -2.87
CA ASP A 331 -0.64 -3.54 -3.22
C ASP A 331 -1.27 -4.43 -2.14
N ALA A 332 -0.46 -5.24 -1.45
CA ALA A 332 -0.91 -6.14 -0.41
C ALA A 332 -1.56 -5.45 0.79
N VAL A 333 -1.23 -4.18 1.07
CA VAL A 333 -1.62 -3.53 2.33
C VAL A 333 -2.32 -2.18 2.18
N LEU A 334 -2.08 -1.43 1.10
CA LEU A 334 -2.55 -0.04 0.96
C LEU A 334 -4.05 0.14 1.23
N LEU A 335 -4.89 -0.69 0.63
CA LEU A 335 -6.36 -0.63 0.76
C LEU A 335 -6.95 -1.88 1.44
N SER A 336 -6.16 -2.60 2.23
CA SER A 336 -6.64 -3.84 2.84
C SER A 336 -7.58 -3.61 4.03
N PHE A 337 -7.43 -2.51 4.77
CA PHE A 337 -8.23 -2.23 5.98
C PHE A 337 -8.30 -3.45 6.94
N GLY A 338 -7.14 -4.05 7.15
CA GLY A 338 -6.94 -5.22 7.98
C GLY A 338 -6.10 -4.93 9.23
N PRO A 339 -5.49 -5.98 9.82
CA PRO A 339 -4.71 -5.87 11.04
C PRO A 339 -3.50 -4.93 10.97
N GLN A 340 -3.05 -4.54 9.78
CA GLN A 340 -1.89 -3.66 9.57
C GLN A 340 -2.27 -2.21 9.27
N THR A 341 -3.54 -1.84 9.37
CA THR A 341 -4.04 -0.50 9.01
C THR A 341 -3.33 0.61 9.78
N GLY A 342 -3.03 0.42 11.06
CA GLY A 342 -2.26 1.39 11.85
C GLY A 342 -0.86 1.63 11.27
N HIS A 343 -0.14 0.57 10.93
CA HIS A 343 1.19 0.66 10.28
C HIS A 343 1.13 1.32 8.90
N VAL A 344 0.06 1.06 8.13
CA VAL A 344 -0.17 1.72 6.83
C VAL A 344 -0.33 3.23 7.01
N ILE A 345 -1.17 3.68 7.96
CA ILE A 345 -1.38 5.10 8.25
C ILE A 345 -0.06 5.75 8.67
N GLN A 346 0.70 5.12 9.56
CA GLN A 346 2.00 5.62 10.00
C GLN A 346 2.96 5.79 8.83
N ALA A 347 3.17 4.75 8.02
CA ALA A 347 4.10 4.77 6.89
C ALA A 347 3.70 5.79 5.82
N LEU A 348 2.40 5.91 5.52
CA LEU A 348 1.88 6.93 4.61
C LEU A 348 2.10 8.33 5.17
N SER A 349 1.87 8.54 6.48
CA SER A 349 2.11 9.83 7.13
C SER A 349 3.59 10.23 7.03
N GLU A 350 4.52 9.31 7.29
CA GLU A 350 5.97 9.54 7.14
C GLU A 350 6.34 9.89 5.68
N ALA A 351 5.76 9.17 4.72
CA ALA A 351 6.03 9.39 3.31
C ALA A 351 5.44 10.72 2.79
N VAL A 352 4.24 11.08 3.24
CA VAL A 352 3.55 12.32 2.83
C VAL A 352 4.17 13.56 3.47
N TYR A 353 4.50 13.52 4.77
CA TYR A 353 4.94 14.68 5.53
C TYR A 353 6.46 14.75 5.77
N GLY A 354 7.20 13.67 5.45
CA GLY A 354 8.65 13.64 5.64
C GLY A 354 9.10 13.60 7.09
N THR A 355 8.18 13.34 8.02
CA THR A 355 8.47 13.26 9.46
C THR A 355 8.58 11.79 9.88
N ARG A 356 9.68 11.44 10.57
CA ARG A 356 9.75 10.19 11.31
C ARG A 356 9.16 10.49 12.69
N PRO A 357 8.21 9.71 13.22
CA PRO A 357 7.78 9.87 14.61
C PRO A 357 8.99 9.74 15.55
N ALA A 358 9.00 10.57 16.58
CA ALA A 358 10.05 10.61 17.59
C ALA A 358 10.05 9.33 18.45
#